data_9dbb48ee5a2f242acd8c356b63bce7f2
#
_entry.id   9dbb48ee5a2f242acd8c356b63bce7f2
#
_cell.length_a   1.000
_cell.length_b   1.000
_cell.length_c   1.000
_cell.angle_alpha   90.00
_cell.angle_beta   90.00
_cell.angle_gamma   90.00
#
_symmetry.space_group_name_H-M   'P 1'
#
loop_
_entity.id
_entity.type
_entity.pdbx_description
1 polymer ?
#
loop_
_entity_poly.entity_id
_entity_poly.type
_entity_poly.pdbx_seq_one_letter_code
_entity_poly.pdbx_strand_id
1 'polypeptide(L)'
;ADHISPELYEMVVSVCAQLGLDEQTVSMYKAWALASTLQTLAIQDDTTSSNALAVDLYINQAAVCNGASIEAAETYAFQGGIFDGLSPEYQERYLAVGVLMCMDVNSMTEEQKAAIAEILGQEALEPEYLELLAAQDDTIAGLMDTWKNRDVAGFETAYNKEAIIESDDELNSKLFTERDPGMIAYAQQYMEREGVQNGLMVVGAGHMVGDGGIVAGLRNLGYTVELVAQP
;
A
#
# COMPACT_ATOMS: atom_id res chain seq x y z
N ALA A 1 2.43 3.36 22.31
CA ALA A 1 3.60 3.24 23.20
C ALA A 1 3.72 1.82 23.81
N ASP A 2 2.63 1.15 24.13
CA ASP A 2 2.68 -0.14 24.88
C ASP A 2 3.10 -1.36 24.04
N HIS A 3 3.35 -1.18 22.75
CA HIS A 3 3.59 -2.26 21.78
C HIS A 3 4.85 -2.07 20.93
N ILE A 4 5.64 -1.06 21.19
CA ILE A 4 6.91 -0.77 20.50
C ILE A 4 7.98 -0.40 21.54
N SER A 5 9.26 -0.56 21.19
CA SER A 5 10.36 -0.19 22.07
C SER A 5 10.36 1.32 22.36
N PRO A 6 10.80 1.75 23.57
CA PRO A 6 10.88 3.17 23.91
C PRO A 6 11.77 3.95 22.94
N GLU A 7 12.86 3.38 22.49
CA GLU A 7 13.83 3.98 21.59
C GLU A 7 13.20 4.22 20.20
N LEU A 8 12.45 3.24 19.69
CA LEU A 8 11.71 3.42 18.42
C LEU A 8 10.62 4.48 18.59
N TYR A 9 9.91 4.50 19.72
CA TYR A 9 8.89 5.53 19.97
C TYR A 9 9.47 6.94 19.95
N GLU A 10 10.62 7.17 20.58
CA GLU A 10 11.30 8.47 20.57
C GLU A 10 11.70 8.89 19.14
N MET A 11 12.21 7.97 18.33
CA MET A 11 12.52 8.24 16.92
C MET A 11 11.26 8.60 16.12
N VAL A 12 10.17 7.86 16.29
CA VAL A 12 8.88 8.15 15.65
C VAL A 12 8.39 9.54 16.01
N VAL A 13 8.39 9.90 17.30
CA VAL A 13 7.99 11.24 17.76
C VAL A 13 8.86 12.32 17.12
N SER A 14 10.17 12.10 17.06
CA SER A 14 11.11 13.04 16.44
C SER A 14 10.84 13.25 14.94
N VAL A 15 10.61 12.16 14.18
CA VAL A 15 10.29 12.24 12.76
C VAL A 15 8.93 12.92 12.55
N CYS A 16 7.91 12.50 13.30
CA CYS A 16 6.56 13.05 13.20
C CYS A 16 6.52 14.56 13.56
N ALA A 17 7.34 14.99 14.52
CA ALA A 17 7.46 16.41 14.86
C ALA A 17 7.97 17.26 13.69
N GLN A 18 8.90 16.74 12.87
CA GLN A 18 9.37 17.41 11.65
C GLN A 18 8.27 17.53 10.59
N LEU A 19 7.29 16.62 10.64
CA LEU A 19 6.10 16.61 9.77
C LEU A 19 4.92 17.41 10.36
N GLY A 20 5.13 18.09 11.50
CA GLY A 20 4.12 18.91 12.15
C GLY A 20 3.12 18.15 13.01
N LEU A 21 3.37 16.89 13.32
CA LEU A 21 2.55 16.08 14.23
C LEU A 21 3.13 16.15 15.65
N ASP A 22 2.31 16.49 16.61
CA ASP A 22 2.71 16.47 18.01
C ASP A 22 2.64 15.06 18.62
N GLU A 23 3.34 14.86 19.73
CA GLU A 23 3.41 13.59 20.44
C GLU A 23 2.03 13.07 20.87
N GLN A 24 1.11 13.96 21.26
CA GLN A 24 -0.25 13.56 21.63
C GLN A 24 -0.97 12.95 20.43
N THR A 25 -0.84 13.54 19.26
CA THR A 25 -1.39 13.02 18.02
C THR A 25 -0.76 11.66 17.67
N VAL A 26 0.58 11.57 17.71
CA VAL A 26 1.32 10.31 17.45
C VAL A 26 0.84 9.17 18.36
N SER A 27 0.63 9.46 19.66
CA SER A 27 0.20 8.46 20.65
C SER A 27 -1.19 7.86 20.40
N MET A 28 -2.02 8.50 19.57
CA MET A 28 -3.36 8.01 19.20
C MET A 28 -3.36 7.06 18.01
N TYR A 29 -2.28 7.01 17.26
CA TYR A 29 -2.19 6.13 16.10
C TYR A 29 -1.67 4.75 16.47
N LYS A 30 -2.12 3.75 15.73
CA LYS A 30 -1.53 2.41 15.74
C LYS A 30 -0.18 2.41 15.01
N ALA A 31 0.72 1.50 15.39
CA ALA A 31 2.05 1.41 14.80
C ALA A 31 2.01 1.25 13.28
N TRP A 32 1.17 0.36 12.76
CA TRP A 32 1.01 0.15 11.32
C TRP A 32 0.51 1.42 10.58
N ALA A 33 -0.35 2.22 11.21
CA ALA A 33 -0.89 3.42 10.57
C ALA A 33 0.19 4.53 10.47
N LEU A 34 1.02 4.66 11.51
CA LEU A 34 2.20 5.53 11.47
C LEU A 34 3.21 5.04 10.42
N ALA A 35 3.49 3.73 10.38
CA ALA A 35 4.38 3.13 9.39
C ALA A 35 3.95 3.47 7.96
N SER A 36 2.69 3.20 7.62
CA SER A 36 2.12 3.52 6.30
C SER A 36 2.20 5.01 5.97
N THR A 37 1.97 5.87 6.97
CA THR A 37 2.06 7.32 6.79
C THR A 37 3.49 7.76 6.51
N LEU A 38 4.47 7.30 7.31
CA LEU A 38 5.88 7.64 7.14
C LEU A 38 6.42 7.16 5.79
N GLN A 39 6.14 5.92 5.41
CA GLN A 39 6.57 5.38 4.12
C GLN A 39 5.97 6.16 2.95
N THR A 40 4.67 6.51 3.02
CA THR A 40 4.02 7.33 2.00
C THR A 40 4.68 8.70 1.87
N LEU A 41 5.00 9.33 2.99
CA LEU A 41 5.64 10.66 3.00
C LEU A 41 7.09 10.60 2.49
N ALA A 42 7.82 9.53 2.80
CA ALA A 42 9.18 9.33 2.33
C ALA A 42 9.27 9.19 0.80
N ILE A 43 8.25 8.60 0.16
CA ILE A 43 8.16 8.37 -1.30
C ILE A 43 7.63 9.61 -2.05
N GLN A 44 7.04 10.57 -1.36
CA GLN A 44 6.52 11.78 -2.01
C GLN A 44 7.68 12.67 -2.49
N ASP A 45 7.97 12.58 -3.80
CA ASP A 45 8.85 13.52 -4.49
C ASP A 45 8.18 14.90 -4.63
N ASP A 46 8.96 15.97 -4.56
CA ASP A 46 8.54 17.36 -4.81
C ASP A 46 7.88 17.57 -6.19
N THR A 47 8.01 16.60 -7.10
CA THR A 47 7.42 16.62 -8.44
C THR A 47 5.97 16.11 -8.48
N THR A 48 5.50 15.39 -7.48
CA THR A 48 4.08 15.08 -7.33
C THR A 48 3.37 16.32 -6.85
N SER A 49 2.98 17.18 -7.80
CA SER A 49 2.31 18.42 -7.48
C SER A 49 1.14 18.17 -6.53
N SER A 50 1.13 18.89 -5.43
CA SER A 50 0.15 18.88 -4.36
C SER A 50 -1.33 19.05 -4.79
N ASN A 51 -1.59 19.18 -6.09
CA ASN A 51 -2.91 19.38 -6.69
C ASN A 51 -3.41 18.18 -7.52
N ALA A 52 -2.63 17.10 -7.65
CA ALA A 52 -3.08 15.91 -8.36
C ALA A 52 -4.01 15.10 -7.45
N LEU A 53 -5.23 14.87 -7.90
CA LEU A 53 -6.15 13.95 -7.24
C LEU A 53 -5.73 12.51 -7.52
N ALA A 54 -5.76 11.65 -6.51
CA ALA A 54 -5.67 10.22 -6.71
C ALA A 54 -6.80 9.76 -7.66
N VAL A 55 -6.53 8.74 -8.48
CA VAL A 55 -7.45 8.29 -9.53
C VAL A 55 -8.83 7.91 -8.98
N ASP A 56 -8.85 7.21 -7.86
CA ASP A 56 -10.07 6.81 -7.16
C ASP A 56 -10.87 8.02 -6.65
N LEU A 57 -10.21 9.05 -6.13
CA LEU A 57 -10.87 10.29 -5.71
C LEU A 57 -11.43 11.06 -6.92
N TYR A 58 -10.68 11.10 -8.03
CA TYR A 58 -11.16 11.73 -9.27
C TYR A 58 -12.42 11.03 -9.79
N ILE A 59 -12.40 9.69 -9.86
CA ILE A 59 -13.56 8.92 -10.34
C ILE A 59 -14.75 9.05 -9.38
N ASN A 60 -14.49 9.05 -8.07
CA ASN A 60 -15.53 9.26 -7.05
C ASN A 60 -16.21 10.61 -7.25
N GLN A 61 -15.45 11.70 -7.42
CA GLN A 61 -16.02 13.02 -7.70
C GLN A 61 -16.83 13.05 -9.02
N ALA A 62 -16.32 12.41 -10.07
CA ALA A 62 -17.05 12.31 -11.34
C ALA A 62 -18.35 11.53 -11.18
N ALA A 63 -18.37 10.44 -10.42
CA ALA A 63 -19.56 9.66 -10.11
C ALA A 63 -20.61 10.51 -9.36
N VAL A 64 -20.21 11.24 -8.33
CA VAL A 64 -21.09 12.16 -7.58
C VAL A 64 -21.68 13.23 -8.50
N CYS A 65 -20.85 13.87 -9.35
CA CYS A 65 -21.28 14.90 -10.26
C CYS A 65 -22.30 14.38 -11.33
N ASN A 66 -22.20 13.11 -11.69
CA ASN A 66 -23.10 12.48 -12.65
C ASN A 66 -24.31 11.77 -11.99
N GLY A 67 -24.47 11.86 -10.67
CA GLY A 67 -25.57 11.24 -9.94
C GLY A 67 -25.54 9.72 -9.91
N ALA A 68 -24.36 9.12 -10.11
CA ALA A 68 -24.17 7.68 -9.99
C ALA A 68 -24.18 7.24 -8.51
N SER A 69 -24.72 6.06 -8.25
CA SER A 69 -24.61 5.44 -6.92
C SER A 69 -23.18 4.94 -6.71
N ILE A 70 -22.67 5.13 -5.50
CA ILE A 70 -21.33 4.70 -5.11
C ILE A 70 -21.48 3.67 -3.99
N GLU A 71 -20.88 2.52 -4.18
CA GLU A 71 -20.84 1.45 -3.20
C GLU A 71 -19.38 1.05 -2.94
N ALA A 72 -19.11 0.57 -1.74
CA ALA A 72 -17.78 0.06 -1.38
C ALA A 72 -17.74 -1.47 -1.57
N ALA A 73 -16.75 -1.95 -2.32
CA ALA A 73 -16.50 -3.39 -2.43
C ALA A 73 -15.91 -3.96 -1.14
N GLU A 74 -15.23 -3.14 -0.36
CA GLU A 74 -14.66 -3.47 0.95
C GLU A 74 -14.92 -2.36 1.95
N THR A 75 -15.07 -2.72 3.22
CA THR A 75 -15.20 -1.72 4.30
C THR A 75 -13.83 -1.31 4.85
N TYR A 76 -13.74 -0.11 5.39
CA TYR A 76 -12.55 0.35 6.14
C TYR A 76 -12.22 -0.59 7.31
N ALA A 77 -13.24 -1.15 7.98
CA ALA A 77 -13.03 -2.08 9.08
C ALA A 77 -12.37 -3.38 8.59
N PHE A 78 -12.73 -3.87 7.42
CA PHE A 78 -12.09 -5.05 6.83
C PHE A 78 -10.63 -4.76 6.45
N GLN A 79 -10.37 -3.68 5.71
CA GLN A 79 -9.00 -3.30 5.33
C GLN A 79 -8.12 -3.02 6.54
N GLY A 80 -8.63 -2.24 7.51
CA GLY A 80 -7.90 -1.97 8.75
C GLY A 80 -7.68 -3.23 9.60
N GLY A 81 -8.61 -4.20 9.53
CA GLY A 81 -8.49 -5.50 10.20
C GLY A 81 -7.31 -6.33 9.71
N ILE A 82 -6.93 -6.22 8.44
CA ILE A 82 -5.72 -6.89 7.90
C ILE A 82 -4.47 -6.37 8.61
N PHE A 83 -4.33 -5.06 8.74
CA PHE A 83 -3.20 -4.45 9.42
C PHE A 83 -3.25 -4.66 10.94
N ASP A 84 -4.42 -4.61 11.54
CA ASP A 84 -4.63 -4.89 12.97
C ASP A 84 -4.32 -6.34 13.33
N GLY A 85 -4.49 -7.26 12.38
CA GLY A 85 -4.20 -8.68 12.52
C GLY A 85 -2.73 -9.06 12.29
N LEU A 86 -1.85 -8.09 11.98
CA LEU A 86 -0.42 -8.33 11.91
C LEU A 86 0.17 -8.55 13.31
N SER A 87 1.18 -9.40 13.41
CA SER A 87 1.88 -9.63 14.69
C SER A 87 2.46 -8.32 15.24
N PRO A 88 2.56 -8.17 16.57
CA PRO A 88 3.19 -7.00 17.18
C PRO A 88 4.62 -6.77 16.67
N GLU A 89 5.37 -7.85 16.51
CA GLU A 89 6.75 -7.85 16.00
C GLU A 89 6.79 -7.35 14.55
N TYR A 90 5.84 -7.77 13.72
CA TYR A 90 5.75 -7.27 12.35
C TYR A 90 5.42 -5.78 12.32
N GLN A 91 4.45 -5.33 13.12
CA GLN A 91 4.06 -3.92 13.18
C GLN A 91 5.21 -3.02 13.65
N GLU A 92 6.02 -3.49 14.61
CA GLU A 92 7.20 -2.77 15.08
C GLU A 92 8.27 -2.68 13.97
N ARG A 93 8.55 -3.79 13.29
CA ARG A 93 9.47 -3.83 12.14
C ARG A 93 8.99 -2.91 11.00
N TYR A 94 7.71 -2.95 10.69
CA TYR A 94 7.11 -2.12 9.65
C TYR A 94 7.25 -0.61 9.96
N LEU A 95 7.08 -0.26 11.24
CA LEU A 95 7.28 1.12 11.71
C LEU A 95 8.76 1.52 11.69
N ALA A 96 9.68 0.64 12.09
CA ALA A 96 11.12 0.89 12.04
C ALA A 96 11.61 1.15 10.61
N VAL A 97 11.11 0.42 9.61
CA VAL A 97 11.38 0.70 8.19
C VAL A 97 10.89 2.10 7.81
N GLY A 98 9.68 2.49 8.20
CA GLY A 98 9.16 3.84 7.95
C GLY A 98 10.02 4.94 8.56
N VAL A 99 10.57 4.72 9.76
CA VAL A 99 11.52 5.63 10.40
C VAL A 99 12.83 5.74 9.60
N LEU A 100 13.40 4.59 9.18
CA LEU A 100 14.62 4.57 8.36
C LEU A 100 14.47 5.31 7.04
N MET A 101 13.30 5.24 6.41
CA MET A 101 13.03 5.98 5.17
C MET A 101 12.97 7.50 5.37
N CYS A 102 12.69 7.96 6.60
CA CYS A 102 12.54 9.37 6.94
C CYS A 102 13.76 9.98 7.65
N MET A 103 14.73 9.18 8.08
CA MET A 103 15.89 9.63 8.85
C MET A 103 17.20 9.36 8.13
N ASP A 104 18.13 10.31 8.20
CA ASP A 104 19.51 10.05 7.80
C ASP A 104 20.21 9.20 8.89
N VAL A 105 20.56 7.96 8.55
CA VAL A 105 21.26 7.01 9.43
C VAL A 105 22.57 7.59 9.99
N ASN A 106 23.26 8.47 9.23
CA ASN A 106 24.47 9.13 9.69
C ASN A 106 24.21 10.14 10.82
N SER A 107 22.97 10.61 10.96
CA SER A 107 22.55 11.53 12.03
C SER A 107 22.07 10.82 13.29
N MET A 108 21.89 9.49 13.23
CA MET A 108 21.42 8.68 14.37
C MET A 108 22.49 8.52 15.44
N THR A 109 22.06 8.51 16.71
CA THR A 109 22.92 8.14 17.84
C THR A 109 23.21 6.64 17.81
N GLU A 110 24.25 6.18 18.55
CA GLU A 110 24.57 4.76 18.63
C GLU A 110 23.45 3.95 19.31
N GLU A 111 22.71 4.55 20.25
CA GLU A 111 21.56 3.93 20.90
C GLU A 111 20.41 3.73 19.88
N GLN A 112 20.15 4.73 19.02
CA GLN A 112 19.14 4.63 17.95
C GLN A 112 19.51 3.57 16.92
N LYS A 113 20.78 3.52 16.50
CA LYS A 113 21.26 2.47 15.59
C LYS A 113 21.13 1.08 16.22
N ALA A 114 21.49 0.95 17.50
CA ALA A 114 21.35 -0.31 18.20
C ALA A 114 19.90 -0.78 18.27
N ALA A 115 18.94 0.12 18.53
CA ALA A 115 17.53 -0.19 18.57
C ALA A 115 17.01 -0.65 17.18
N ILE A 116 17.40 0.06 16.10
CA ILE A 116 17.04 -0.36 14.73
C ILE A 116 17.65 -1.73 14.40
N ALA A 117 18.90 -1.96 14.75
CA ALA A 117 19.57 -3.24 14.52
C ALA A 117 18.97 -4.40 15.34
N GLU A 118 18.43 -4.13 16.52
CA GLU A 118 17.70 -5.13 17.32
C GLU A 118 16.37 -5.52 16.64
N ILE A 119 15.65 -4.55 16.06
CA ILE A 119 14.34 -4.77 15.45
C ILE A 119 14.47 -5.36 14.04
N LEU A 120 15.35 -4.83 13.20
CA LEU A 120 15.45 -5.16 11.77
C LEU A 120 16.62 -6.07 11.40
N GLY A 121 17.62 -6.21 12.28
CA GLY A 121 18.91 -6.83 11.99
C GLY A 121 20.00 -5.79 11.71
N GLN A 122 21.25 -6.18 11.89
CA GLN A 122 22.42 -5.31 11.65
C GLN A 122 22.52 -4.86 10.19
N GLU A 123 22.09 -5.70 9.27
CA GLU A 123 22.08 -5.46 7.84
C GLU A 123 21.21 -4.26 7.44
N ALA A 124 20.21 -3.91 8.27
CA ALA A 124 19.33 -2.76 7.99
C ALA A 124 20.06 -1.39 8.04
N LEU A 125 21.24 -1.35 8.64
CA LEU A 125 22.08 -0.15 8.71
C LEU A 125 23.20 -0.13 7.66
N GLU A 126 23.35 -1.21 6.89
CA GLU A 126 24.36 -1.31 5.84
C GLU A 126 23.95 -0.51 4.59
N PRO A 127 24.91 0.04 3.85
CA PRO A 127 24.64 0.86 2.67
C PRO A 127 23.74 0.18 1.65
N GLU A 128 23.93 -1.13 1.43
CA GLU A 128 23.16 -1.92 0.47
C GLU A 128 21.66 -1.97 0.80
N TYR A 129 21.31 -2.08 2.08
CA TYR A 129 19.93 -2.06 2.51
C TYR A 129 19.31 -0.67 2.36
N LEU A 130 20.05 0.37 2.73
CA LEU A 130 19.60 1.76 2.62
C LEU A 130 19.43 2.19 1.16
N GLU A 131 20.32 1.74 0.27
CA GLU A 131 20.18 1.93 -1.18
C GLU A 131 18.92 1.23 -1.71
N LEU A 132 18.61 0.02 -1.22
CA LEU A 132 17.38 -0.69 -1.59
C LEU A 132 16.11 0.06 -1.16
N LEU A 133 16.11 0.64 0.04
CA LEU A 133 15.00 1.49 0.50
C LEU A 133 14.85 2.75 -0.38
N ALA A 134 15.96 3.40 -0.71
CA ALA A 134 15.96 4.59 -1.57
C ALA A 134 15.52 4.27 -3.02
N ALA A 135 15.84 3.08 -3.53
CA ALA A 135 15.45 2.63 -4.87
C ALA A 135 13.95 2.33 -5.04
N GLN A 136 13.17 2.37 -3.98
CA GLN A 136 11.71 2.16 -4.08
C GLN A 136 11.04 3.21 -4.97
N ASP A 137 11.53 4.44 -4.99
CA ASP A 137 11.00 5.51 -5.84
C ASP A 137 11.13 5.17 -7.33
N ASP A 138 12.28 4.65 -7.75
CA ASP A 138 12.52 4.24 -9.15
C ASP A 138 11.63 3.04 -9.53
N THR A 139 11.40 2.12 -8.61
CA THR A 139 10.49 0.97 -8.80
C THR A 139 9.06 1.45 -9.00
N ILE A 140 8.58 2.36 -8.15
CA ILE A 140 7.24 2.94 -8.27
C ILE A 140 7.11 3.75 -9.56
N ALA A 141 8.11 4.55 -9.92
CA ALA A 141 8.13 5.31 -11.17
C ALA A 141 8.03 4.37 -12.39
N GLY A 142 8.77 3.27 -12.40
CA GLY A 142 8.69 2.24 -13.44
C GLY A 142 7.30 1.61 -13.54
N LEU A 143 6.68 1.25 -12.42
CA LEU A 143 5.30 0.73 -12.37
C LEU A 143 4.29 1.78 -12.88
N MET A 144 4.45 3.04 -12.49
CA MET A 144 3.60 4.13 -12.97
C MET A 144 3.73 4.35 -14.49
N ASP A 145 4.90 4.19 -15.05
CA ASP A 145 5.11 4.29 -16.50
C ASP A 145 4.44 3.17 -17.25
N THR A 146 4.56 1.91 -16.81
CA THR A 146 3.82 0.79 -17.42
C THR A 146 2.31 1.01 -17.34
N TRP A 147 1.81 1.49 -16.19
CA TRP A 147 0.39 1.80 -15.98
C TRP A 147 -0.09 2.92 -16.92
N LYS A 148 0.63 4.05 -17.00
CA LYS A 148 0.29 5.18 -17.89
C LYS A 148 0.30 4.77 -19.36
N ASN A 149 1.24 3.92 -19.75
CA ASN A 149 1.35 3.40 -21.12
C ASN A 149 0.38 2.23 -21.39
N ARG A 150 -0.39 1.79 -20.39
CA ARG A 150 -1.31 0.64 -20.48
C ARG A 150 -0.59 -0.66 -20.88
N ASP A 151 0.67 -0.77 -20.56
CA ASP A 151 1.49 -1.96 -20.76
C ASP A 151 1.19 -2.96 -19.64
N VAL A 152 0.12 -3.74 -19.82
CA VAL A 152 -0.33 -4.75 -18.85
C VAL A 152 0.75 -5.79 -18.60
N ALA A 153 1.40 -6.29 -19.65
CA ALA A 153 2.42 -7.33 -19.52
C ALA A 153 3.69 -6.79 -18.82
N GLY A 154 4.10 -5.56 -19.14
CA GLY A 154 5.18 -4.88 -18.44
C GLY A 154 4.85 -4.65 -16.97
N PHE A 155 3.61 -4.25 -16.67
CA PHE A 155 3.16 -4.07 -15.28
C PHE A 155 3.14 -5.40 -14.51
N GLU A 156 2.59 -6.47 -15.06
CA GLU A 156 2.59 -7.81 -14.45
C GLU A 156 4.00 -8.29 -14.14
N THR A 157 4.90 -8.13 -15.10
CA THR A 157 6.31 -8.53 -14.94
C THR A 157 7.02 -7.73 -13.84
N ALA A 158 6.85 -6.41 -13.85
CA ALA A 158 7.50 -5.52 -12.87
C ALA A 158 6.90 -5.65 -11.47
N TYR A 159 5.60 -5.79 -11.37
CA TYR A 159 4.87 -5.91 -10.10
C TYR A 159 5.09 -7.29 -9.46
N ASN A 160 5.16 -8.34 -10.27
CA ASN A 160 5.44 -9.73 -9.86
C ASN A 160 4.59 -10.18 -8.65
N LYS A 161 3.27 -10.10 -8.80
CA LYS A 161 2.30 -10.37 -7.73
C LYS A 161 2.46 -11.76 -7.10
N GLU A 162 2.79 -12.77 -7.90
CA GLU A 162 3.01 -14.12 -7.43
C GLU A 162 4.15 -14.18 -6.41
N ALA A 163 5.28 -13.53 -6.70
CA ALA A 163 6.39 -13.45 -5.76
C ALA A 163 6.03 -12.69 -4.47
N ILE A 164 5.16 -11.67 -4.56
CA ILE A 164 4.65 -10.97 -3.38
C ILE A 164 3.80 -11.92 -2.53
N ILE A 165 2.90 -12.68 -3.13
CA ILE A 165 2.03 -13.64 -2.42
C ILE A 165 2.83 -14.79 -1.81
N GLU A 166 3.86 -15.29 -2.52
CA GLU A 166 4.71 -16.39 -2.08
C GLU A 166 5.81 -15.95 -1.10
N SER A 167 5.94 -14.64 -0.85
CA SER A 167 6.92 -14.14 0.12
C SER A 167 6.53 -14.54 1.54
N ASP A 168 7.55 -14.68 2.41
CA ASP A 168 7.34 -14.90 3.85
C ASP A 168 6.86 -13.63 4.59
N ASP A 169 6.60 -12.55 3.85
CA ASP A 169 6.12 -11.30 4.40
C ASP A 169 4.66 -11.41 4.84
N GLU A 170 4.39 -11.14 6.11
CA GLU A 170 3.09 -11.35 6.74
C GLU A 170 1.99 -10.47 6.14
N LEU A 171 2.30 -9.25 5.72
CA LEU A 171 1.34 -8.33 5.11
C LEU A 171 1.09 -8.67 3.64
N ASN A 172 2.16 -8.90 2.88
CA ASN A 172 2.10 -9.05 1.43
C ASN A 172 1.17 -10.18 0.98
N SER A 173 1.25 -11.34 1.64
CA SER A 173 0.36 -12.46 1.32
C SER A 173 -1.11 -12.08 1.57
N LYS A 174 -1.43 -11.44 2.69
CA LYS A 174 -2.80 -11.07 3.08
C LYS A 174 -3.41 -10.01 2.16
N LEU A 175 -2.61 -9.07 1.66
CA LEU A 175 -3.08 -7.98 0.78
C LEU A 175 -3.83 -8.48 -0.46
N PHE A 176 -3.49 -9.65 -0.96
CA PHE A 176 -4.13 -10.23 -2.15
C PHE A 176 -4.96 -11.46 -1.83
N THR A 177 -4.42 -12.41 -1.06
CA THR A 177 -5.12 -13.68 -0.78
C THR A 177 -6.41 -13.50 0.00
N GLU A 178 -6.50 -12.50 0.86
CA GLU A 178 -7.72 -12.20 1.61
C GLU A 178 -8.67 -11.24 0.88
N ARG A 179 -8.16 -10.38 -0.01
CA ARG A 179 -8.95 -9.32 -0.64
C ARG A 179 -9.48 -9.69 -2.03
N ASP A 180 -8.64 -10.24 -2.90
CA ASP A 180 -9.03 -10.52 -4.28
C ASP A 180 -10.25 -11.43 -4.42
N PRO A 181 -10.38 -12.53 -3.66
CA PRO A 181 -11.58 -13.37 -3.72
C PRO A 181 -12.86 -12.60 -3.35
N GLY A 182 -12.79 -11.74 -2.35
CA GLY A 182 -13.90 -10.88 -1.94
C GLY A 182 -14.31 -9.88 -3.02
N MET A 183 -13.31 -9.23 -3.65
CA MET A 183 -13.52 -8.28 -4.76
C MET A 183 -14.12 -8.97 -5.99
N ILE A 184 -13.66 -10.17 -6.34
CA ILE A 184 -14.20 -10.97 -7.45
C ILE A 184 -15.67 -11.34 -7.18
N ALA A 185 -15.95 -11.83 -5.98
CA ALA A 185 -17.32 -12.20 -5.57
C ALA A 185 -18.25 -10.98 -5.56
N TYR A 186 -17.75 -9.83 -5.09
CA TYR A 186 -18.52 -8.59 -5.11
C TYR A 186 -18.83 -8.14 -6.54
N ALA A 187 -17.84 -8.18 -7.45
CA ALA A 187 -18.02 -7.83 -8.85
C ALA A 187 -19.07 -8.73 -9.52
N GLN A 188 -19.00 -10.05 -9.28
CA GLN A 188 -19.99 -11.01 -9.77
C GLN A 188 -21.39 -10.67 -9.26
N GLN A 189 -21.56 -10.55 -7.94
CA GLN A 189 -22.85 -10.23 -7.33
C GLN A 189 -23.42 -8.90 -7.85
N TYR A 190 -22.57 -7.92 -8.08
CA TYR A 190 -22.99 -6.62 -8.62
C TYR A 190 -23.51 -6.76 -10.06
N MET A 191 -22.80 -7.48 -10.93
CA MET A 191 -23.23 -7.70 -12.34
C MET A 191 -24.50 -8.54 -12.46
N GLU A 192 -24.75 -9.45 -11.52
CA GLU A 192 -25.95 -10.32 -11.50
C GLU A 192 -27.16 -9.65 -10.85
N ARG A 193 -27.01 -8.45 -10.31
CA ARG A 193 -28.08 -7.70 -9.64
C ARG A 193 -29.14 -7.25 -10.64
N GLU A 194 -30.40 -7.49 -10.32
CA GLU A 194 -31.53 -7.05 -11.17
C GLU A 194 -31.51 -5.52 -11.37
N GLY A 195 -31.67 -5.09 -12.61
CA GLY A 195 -31.70 -3.67 -12.99
C GLY A 195 -30.35 -3.01 -13.21
N VAL A 196 -29.23 -3.67 -12.89
CA VAL A 196 -27.89 -3.18 -13.20
C VAL A 196 -27.60 -3.40 -14.69
N GLN A 197 -27.35 -2.32 -15.41
CA GLN A 197 -26.97 -2.38 -16.83
C GLN A 197 -25.48 -2.04 -17.04
N ASN A 198 -24.96 -1.14 -16.22
CA ASN A 198 -23.58 -0.68 -16.31
C ASN A 198 -23.02 -0.48 -14.89
N GLY A 199 -21.76 -0.80 -14.69
CA GLY A 199 -21.03 -0.53 -13.47
C GLY A 199 -19.57 -0.23 -13.78
N LEU A 200 -18.93 0.53 -12.91
CA LEU A 200 -17.50 0.79 -12.92
C LEU A 200 -16.92 0.35 -11.56
N MET A 201 -16.05 -0.63 -11.59
CA MET A 201 -15.27 -1.04 -10.41
C MET A 201 -13.89 -0.38 -10.48
N VAL A 202 -13.49 0.28 -9.40
CA VAL A 202 -12.20 0.95 -9.28
C VAL A 202 -11.41 0.31 -8.16
N VAL A 203 -10.27 -0.23 -8.48
CA VAL A 203 -9.36 -0.90 -7.55
C VAL A 203 -7.91 -0.63 -7.92
N GLY A 204 -6.99 -0.85 -7.00
CA GLY A 204 -5.56 -0.76 -7.29
C GLY A 204 -5.14 -1.75 -8.40
N ALA A 205 -4.22 -1.32 -9.26
CA ALA A 205 -3.79 -2.11 -10.42
C ALA A 205 -3.25 -3.51 -10.05
N GLY A 206 -2.60 -3.66 -8.88
CA GLY A 206 -2.11 -4.94 -8.38
C GLY A 206 -3.23 -5.98 -8.14
N HIS A 207 -4.46 -5.55 -7.86
CA HIS A 207 -5.60 -6.47 -7.74
C HIS A 207 -6.10 -6.97 -9.10
N MET A 208 -5.81 -6.27 -10.19
CA MET A 208 -6.29 -6.63 -11.53
C MET A 208 -5.48 -7.76 -12.18
N VAL A 209 -4.20 -7.86 -11.85
CA VAL A 209 -3.20 -8.72 -12.53
C VAL A 209 -2.93 -10.02 -11.77
N GLY A 210 -2.24 -10.96 -12.45
CA GLY A 210 -1.88 -12.28 -11.90
C GLY A 210 -3.03 -13.30 -11.94
N ASP A 211 -2.69 -14.57 -11.73
CA ASP A 211 -3.64 -15.71 -11.80
C ASP A 211 -4.76 -15.63 -10.76
N GLY A 212 -4.49 -15.05 -9.58
CA GLY A 212 -5.46 -14.79 -8.52
C GLY A 212 -6.16 -13.43 -8.65
N GLY A 213 -5.81 -12.60 -9.66
CA GLY A 213 -6.34 -11.27 -9.81
C GLY A 213 -7.79 -11.22 -10.35
N ILE A 214 -8.39 -10.04 -10.27
CA ILE A 214 -9.81 -9.84 -10.62
C ILE A 214 -10.09 -10.22 -12.07
N VAL A 215 -9.19 -9.87 -13.00
CA VAL A 215 -9.37 -10.20 -14.43
C VAL A 215 -9.39 -11.71 -14.65
N ALA A 216 -8.43 -12.44 -14.09
CA ALA A 216 -8.36 -13.89 -14.18
C ALA A 216 -9.55 -14.56 -13.46
N GLY A 217 -9.89 -14.08 -12.26
CA GLY A 217 -11.02 -14.58 -11.51
C GLY A 217 -12.36 -14.45 -12.23
N LEU A 218 -12.65 -13.30 -12.84
CA LEU A 218 -13.87 -13.10 -13.61
C LEU A 218 -13.89 -13.96 -14.88
N ARG A 219 -12.77 -14.13 -15.57
CA ARG A 219 -12.66 -15.07 -16.72
C ARG A 219 -12.95 -16.51 -16.30
N ASN A 220 -12.41 -16.95 -15.16
CA ASN A 220 -12.65 -18.30 -14.61
C ASN A 220 -14.13 -18.53 -14.26
N LEU A 221 -14.86 -17.47 -13.92
CA LEU A 221 -16.31 -17.52 -13.72
C LEU A 221 -17.11 -17.48 -15.03
N GLY A 222 -16.44 -17.40 -16.20
CA GLY A 222 -17.06 -17.42 -17.53
C GLY A 222 -17.41 -16.04 -18.09
N TYR A 223 -17.00 -14.95 -17.46
CA TYR A 223 -17.19 -13.60 -17.99
C TYR A 223 -16.18 -13.29 -19.11
N THR A 224 -16.63 -12.55 -20.13
CA THR A 224 -15.74 -11.98 -21.12
C THR A 224 -15.09 -10.72 -20.57
N VAL A 225 -13.78 -10.73 -20.42
CA VAL A 225 -13.01 -9.57 -19.92
C VAL A 225 -11.97 -9.18 -20.96
N GLU A 226 -12.12 -7.98 -21.48
CA GLU A 226 -11.28 -7.43 -22.55
C GLU A 226 -10.59 -6.13 -22.12
N LEU A 227 -9.37 -5.92 -22.59
CA LEU A 227 -8.68 -4.65 -22.45
C LEU A 227 -9.31 -3.66 -23.44
N VAL A 228 -9.86 -2.56 -22.92
CA VAL A 228 -10.44 -1.52 -23.80
C VAL A 228 -9.31 -0.85 -24.61
N ALA A 229 -9.43 -0.88 -25.94
CA ALA A 229 -8.49 -0.20 -26.80
C ALA A 229 -8.47 1.31 -26.54
N GLN A 230 -7.32 1.96 -26.78
CA GLN A 230 -7.28 3.42 -26.78
C GLN A 230 -8.18 3.95 -27.90
N PRO A 231 -8.93 5.03 -27.61
CA PRO A 231 -9.72 5.71 -28.63
C PRO A 231 -8.84 6.36 -29.71
#